data_d557c976190b547056b2f4791d882c51
#
_entry.id   d557c976190b547056b2f4791d882c51
#
_cell.length_a   1.000
_cell.length_b   1.000
_cell.length_c   1.000
_cell.angle_alpha   90.00
_cell.angle_beta   90.00
_cell.angle_gamma   90.00
#
_symmetry.space_group_name_H-M   'P 1'
#
loop_
_entity.id
_entity.type
_entity.pdbx_description
1 polymer ?
#
loop_
_entity_poly.entity_id
_entity_poly.type
_entity_poly.pdbx_seq_one_letter_code
_entity_poly.pdbx_strand_id
1 'polypeptide(L)'
;MVNKIPETKGVAIAVVGNFKFLLKHLNSFLINLEKNGNYSGDVIVLTTKFSPSWLIKKMVKYPKINIVKLPKVRFPKLTRASFLSLDTNGQPNRFKYKNFQWFKINLFNEVMKEWKTILYLDINLTIHHDISGIFNLEPSNCLLAKADGYPEYNKKLVSQFDDSHYLYDSLENNYDLEDVNYFQTGLLYYDTSIIHKNMVQEIIDLAIKYPLSLTNEQGIINLLFQNDCYKYRQIPEIIDGRVFYYYWMIKDQKISITKQVVEKYK
;
A
#
# COMPACT_ATOMS: atom_id res chain seq x y z
N MET A 1 23.24 -19.56 26.42
CA MET A 1 22.24 -19.98 25.42
C MET A 1 22.31 -18.99 24.28
N VAL A 2 22.80 -19.40 23.11
CA VAL A 2 22.79 -18.55 21.91
C VAL A 2 21.34 -18.50 21.43
N ASN A 3 20.69 -17.35 21.56
CA ASN A 3 19.37 -17.13 20.97
C ASN A 3 19.52 -17.32 19.46
N LYS A 4 19.05 -18.45 18.90
CA LYS A 4 18.93 -18.62 17.47
C LYS A 4 18.02 -17.50 16.96
N ILE A 5 18.59 -16.59 16.16
CA ILE A 5 17.82 -15.64 15.36
C ILE A 5 16.89 -16.52 14.50
N PRO A 6 15.56 -16.36 14.56
CA PRO A 6 14.66 -17.16 13.75
C PRO A 6 14.99 -16.90 12.27
N GLU A 7 15.10 -17.98 11.53
CA GLU A 7 15.36 -17.92 10.08
C GLU A 7 14.23 -17.16 9.40
N THR A 8 14.55 -16.06 8.72
CA THR A 8 13.57 -15.24 8.02
C THR A 8 12.95 -16.04 6.88
N LYS A 9 11.62 -16.06 6.83
CA LYS A 9 10.88 -16.65 5.71
C LYS A 9 11.18 -15.85 4.42
N GLY A 10 10.98 -16.47 3.27
CA GLY A 10 11.22 -15.84 1.96
C GLY A 10 10.28 -14.66 1.64
N VAL A 11 9.65 -14.70 0.48
CA VAL A 11 8.67 -13.70 0.01
C VAL A 11 7.28 -14.02 0.54
N ALA A 12 6.53 -13.00 0.97
CA ALA A 12 5.10 -13.14 1.23
C ALA A 12 4.28 -12.07 0.50
N ILE A 13 3.03 -12.41 0.18
CA ILE A 13 2.04 -11.43 -0.28
C ILE A 13 1.22 -10.97 0.90
N ALA A 14 1.12 -9.66 1.11
CA ALA A 14 0.31 -9.07 2.15
C ALA A 14 -0.98 -8.44 1.60
N VAL A 15 -2.08 -8.61 2.32
CA VAL A 15 -3.35 -7.91 2.09
C VAL A 15 -3.83 -7.28 3.38
N VAL A 16 -4.51 -6.14 3.27
CA VAL A 16 -5.04 -5.39 4.41
C VAL A 16 -6.56 -5.28 4.31
N GLY A 17 -7.28 -5.60 5.37
CA GLY A 17 -8.73 -5.46 5.38
C GLY A 17 -9.35 -5.48 6.79
N ASN A 18 -10.43 -4.72 6.98
CA ASN A 18 -11.32 -4.99 8.11
C ASN A 18 -12.13 -6.26 7.85
N PHE A 19 -12.72 -6.81 8.89
CA PHE A 19 -13.42 -8.09 8.79
C PHE A 19 -14.49 -8.11 7.68
N LYS A 20 -15.30 -7.06 7.56
CA LYS A 20 -16.35 -6.96 6.52
C LYS A 20 -15.75 -6.96 5.12
N PHE A 21 -14.65 -6.27 4.92
CA PHE A 21 -13.98 -6.18 3.63
C PHE A 21 -13.29 -7.50 3.26
N LEU A 22 -12.69 -8.18 4.23
CA LEU A 22 -12.12 -9.53 4.07
C LEU A 22 -13.19 -10.55 3.69
N LEU A 23 -14.34 -10.54 4.37
CA LEU A 23 -15.48 -11.41 4.03
C LEU A 23 -15.88 -11.29 2.55
N LYS A 24 -15.86 -10.06 2.04
CA LYS A 24 -16.31 -9.77 0.67
C LYS A 24 -15.29 -10.15 -0.41
N HIS A 25 -13.99 -9.96 -0.14
CA HIS A 25 -12.99 -9.95 -1.19
C HIS A 25 -11.91 -11.03 -1.06
N LEU A 26 -11.61 -11.51 0.16
CA LEU A 26 -10.42 -12.34 0.40
C LEU A 26 -10.43 -13.64 -0.40
N ASN A 27 -11.54 -14.35 -0.41
CA ASN A 27 -11.62 -15.65 -1.10
C ASN A 27 -11.42 -15.49 -2.63
N SER A 28 -12.08 -14.51 -3.23
CA SER A 28 -11.93 -14.21 -4.67
C SER A 28 -10.51 -13.76 -5.00
N PHE A 29 -9.90 -12.94 -4.14
CA PHE A 29 -8.51 -12.53 -4.30
C PHE A 29 -7.55 -13.73 -4.28
N LEU A 30 -7.68 -14.64 -3.31
CA LEU A 30 -6.81 -15.80 -3.17
C LEU A 30 -6.95 -16.77 -4.35
N ILE A 31 -8.19 -17.02 -4.82
CA ILE A 31 -8.44 -17.83 -6.02
C ILE A 31 -7.77 -17.20 -7.25
N ASN A 32 -7.88 -15.89 -7.40
CA ASN A 32 -7.30 -15.15 -8.50
C ASN A 32 -5.77 -15.15 -8.43
N LEU A 33 -5.22 -14.99 -7.23
CA LEU A 33 -3.79 -15.04 -6.96
C LEU A 33 -3.19 -16.40 -7.33
N GLU A 34 -3.86 -17.50 -6.95
CA GLU A 34 -3.39 -18.85 -7.25
C GLU A 34 -3.53 -19.18 -8.74
N LYS A 35 -4.71 -18.92 -9.33
CA LYS A 35 -5.01 -19.34 -10.71
C LYS A 35 -4.33 -18.49 -11.78
N ASN A 36 -4.36 -17.17 -11.61
CA ASN A 36 -3.83 -16.24 -12.61
C ASN A 36 -2.43 -15.75 -12.22
N GLY A 37 -2.23 -15.47 -10.92
CA GLY A 37 -0.96 -14.96 -10.41
C GLY A 37 0.13 -16.03 -10.26
N ASN A 38 -0.21 -17.32 -10.41
CA ASN A 38 0.71 -18.45 -10.26
C ASN A 38 1.49 -18.43 -8.94
N TYR A 39 0.81 -18.03 -7.84
CA TYR A 39 1.43 -17.89 -6.53
C TYR A 39 0.82 -18.83 -5.50
N SER A 40 1.66 -19.61 -4.83
CA SER A 40 1.29 -20.59 -3.78
C SER A 40 2.11 -20.42 -2.49
N GLY A 41 2.78 -19.27 -2.34
CA GLY A 41 3.59 -18.91 -1.18
C GLY A 41 2.77 -18.41 0.01
N ASP A 42 3.43 -17.80 0.99
CA ASP A 42 2.80 -17.23 2.18
C ASP A 42 1.92 -16.03 1.85
N VAL A 43 0.69 -16.01 2.39
CA VAL A 43 -0.19 -14.85 2.34
C VAL A 43 -0.43 -14.31 3.75
N ILE A 44 -0.13 -13.04 3.95
CA ILE A 44 -0.34 -12.31 5.21
C ILE A 44 -1.63 -11.52 5.12
N VAL A 45 -2.56 -11.79 6.02
CA VAL A 45 -3.79 -11.01 6.18
C VAL A 45 -3.65 -10.10 7.39
N LEU A 46 -3.37 -8.82 7.13
CA LEU A 46 -3.35 -7.80 8.19
C LEU A 46 -4.77 -7.34 8.49
N THR A 47 -5.16 -7.45 9.75
CA THR A 47 -6.48 -7.05 10.21
C THR A 47 -6.49 -6.56 11.66
N THR A 48 -7.62 -6.05 12.10
CA THR A 48 -7.75 -5.52 13.46
C THR A 48 -7.80 -6.65 14.51
N LYS A 49 -7.42 -6.32 15.76
CA LYS A 49 -7.46 -7.26 16.91
C LYS A 49 -8.80 -7.96 17.09
N PHE A 50 -9.90 -7.29 16.73
CA PHE A 50 -11.27 -7.82 16.91
C PHE A 50 -11.76 -8.71 15.76
N SER A 51 -10.99 -8.87 14.69
CA SER A 51 -11.38 -9.76 13.58
C SER A 51 -11.27 -11.23 14.01
N PRO A 52 -12.32 -12.06 13.80
CA PRO A 52 -12.31 -13.46 14.21
C PRO A 52 -11.45 -14.31 13.25
N SER A 53 -10.23 -14.65 13.67
CA SER A 53 -9.27 -15.40 12.84
C SER A 53 -9.80 -16.77 12.39
N TRP A 54 -10.52 -17.46 13.28
CA TRP A 54 -11.08 -18.79 12.97
C TRP A 54 -12.08 -18.71 11.80
N LEU A 55 -12.89 -17.63 11.75
CA LEU A 55 -13.86 -17.45 10.69
C LEU A 55 -13.17 -17.08 9.37
N ILE A 56 -12.14 -16.22 9.42
CA ILE A 56 -11.33 -15.90 8.23
C ILE A 56 -10.70 -17.17 7.66
N LYS A 57 -10.09 -18.01 8.51
CA LYS A 57 -9.50 -19.29 8.08
C LYS A 57 -10.53 -20.27 7.49
N LYS A 58 -11.75 -20.31 8.07
CA LYS A 58 -12.82 -21.19 7.58
C LYS A 58 -13.34 -20.78 6.20
N MET A 59 -13.27 -19.51 5.87
CA MET A 59 -13.80 -18.97 4.59
C MET A 59 -12.90 -19.22 3.39
N VAL A 60 -11.62 -19.50 3.61
CA VAL A 60 -10.64 -19.60 2.53
C VAL A 60 -10.00 -20.97 2.51
N LYS A 61 -9.77 -21.49 1.29
CA LYS A 61 -9.09 -22.78 1.07
C LYS A 61 -7.60 -22.61 0.75
N TYR A 62 -6.98 -21.51 1.19
CA TYR A 62 -5.59 -21.24 0.94
C TYR A 62 -4.71 -21.76 2.09
N PRO A 63 -3.76 -22.69 1.85
CA PRO A 63 -3.08 -23.42 2.92
C PRO A 63 -2.08 -22.57 3.72
N LYS A 64 -1.45 -21.59 3.10
CA LYS A 64 -0.36 -20.79 3.69
C LYS A 64 -0.83 -19.37 4.07
N ILE A 65 -1.94 -19.29 4.80
CA ILE A 65 -2.48 -18.02 5.26
C ILE A 65 -2.01 -17.69 6.69
N ASN A 66 -1.40 -16.53 6.85
CA ASN A 66 -0.91 -15.98 8.11
C ASN A 66 -1.76 -14.77 8.51
N ILE A 67 -2.50 -14.85 9.62
CA ILE A 67 -3.36 -13.74 10.06
C ILE A 67 -2.64 -12.95 11.13
N VAL A 68 -2.28 -11.72 10.80
CA VAL A 68 -1.61 -10.76 11.69
C VAL A 68 -2.63 -9.74 12.18
N LYS A 69 -2.81 -9.65 13.50
CA LYS A 69 -3.78 -8.78 14.16
C LYS A 69 -3.07 -7.63 14.87
N LEU A 70 -3.34 -6.41 14.44
CA LEU A 70 -2.75 -5.21 14.99
C LEU A 70 -3.81 -4.23 15.51
N PRO A 71 -3.45 -3.31 16.40
CA PRO A 71 -4.37 -2.26 16.84
C PRO A 71 -4.73 -1.33 15.68
N LYS A 72 -5.94 -0.75 15.73
CA LYS A 72 -6.32 0.31 14.80
C LYS A 72 -5.43 1.54 15.02
N VAL A 73 -5.06 2.18 13.93
CA VAL A 73 -4.43 3.51 13.97
C VAL A 73 -5.41 4.50 14.57
N ARG A 74 -4.94 5.30 15.51
CA ARG A 74 -5.73 6.33 16.20
C ARG A 74 -5.00 7.65 16.14
N PHE A 75 -5.72 8.71 15.81
CA PHE A 75 -5.22 10.07 15.81
C PHE A 75 -5.82 10.87 16.95
N PRO A 76 -5.12 11.89 17.49
CA PRO A 76 -5.65 12.88 18.42
C PRO A 76 -6.92 13.56 17.87
N LYS A 77 -7.76 14.10 18.76
CA LYS A 77 -9.01 14.76 18.35
C LYS A 77 -8.78 15.90 17.36
N LEU A 78 -7.76 16.74 17.60
CA LEU A 78 -7.41 17.86 16.71
C LEU A 78 -7.01 17.40 15.31
N THR A 79 -6.12 16.42 15.22
CA THR A 79 -5.70 15.81 13.93
C THR A 79 -6.91 15.24 13.18
N ARG A 80 -7.81 14.56 13.88
CA ARG A 80 -9.05 14.04 13.27
C ARG A 80 -9.96 15.15 12.78
N ALA A 81 -10.09 16.23 13.55
CA ALA A 81 -10.88 17.39 13.15
C ALA A 81 -10.29 18.02 11.87
N SER A 82 -8.96 18.15 11.81
CA SER A 82 -8.27 18.64 10.62
C SER A 82 -8.56 17.75 9.39
N PHE A 83 -8.37 16.43 9.48
CA PHE A 83 -8.71 15.54 8.37
C PHE A 83 -10.18 15.62 7.93
N LEU A 84 -11.11 15.90 8.86
CA LEU A 84 -12.52 16.02 8.53
C LEU A 84 -12.88 17.38 7.88
N SER A 85 -12.07 18.41 8.10
CA SER A 85 -12.25 19.76 7.55
C SER A 85 -11.56 19.98 6.18
N LEU A 86 -10.79 18.98 5.68
CA LEU A 86 -10.08 19.13 4.41
C LEU A 86 -11.04 19.48 3.26
N ASP A 87 -10.65 20.45 2.46
CA ASP A 87 -11.34 20.73 1.20
C ASP A 87 -11.02 19.61 0.18
N THR A 88 -12.06 18.94 -0.24
CA THR A 88 -11.95 17.81 -1.17
C THR A 88 -12.48 18.16 -2.57
N ASN A 89 -12.70 19.45 -2.88
CA ASN A 89 -13.21 19.93 -4.15
C ASN A 89 -14.46 19.16 -4.63
N GLY A 90 -15.42 18.96 -3.73
CA GLY A 90 -16.66 18.21 -4.00
C GLY A 90 -16.52 16.70 -4.02
N GLN A 91 -15.33 16.16 -3.83
CA GLN A 91 -15.13 14.71 -3.69
C GLN A 91 -15.45 14.25 -2.25
N PRO A 92 -15.90 13.01 -2.06
CA PRO A 92 -16.10 12.48 -0.71
C PRO A 92 -14.83 12.55 0.12
N ASN A 93 -14.89 13.19 1.29
CA ASN A 93 -13.76 13.24 2.23
C ASN A 93 -13.30 11.82 2.60
N ARG A 94 -12.08 11.45 2.22
CA ARG A 94 -11.56 10.09 2.38
C ARG A 94 -11.42 9.67 3.82
N PHE A 95 -11.03 10.58 4.71
CA PHE A 95 -10.93 10.29 6.14
C PHE A 95 -12.28 9.89 6.73
N LYS A 96 -13.36 10.55 6.33
CA LYS A 96 -14.72 10.24 6.78
C LYS A 96 -15.19 8.84 6.34
N TYR A 97 -14.96 8.49 5.06
CA TYR A 97 -15.54 7.29 4.45
C TYR A 97 -14.57 6.13 4.32
N LYS A 98 -13.25 6.37 4.30
CA LYS A 98 -12.20 5.39 4.07
C LYS A 98 -11.09 5.43 5.12
N ASN A 99 -11.40 5.82 6.35
CA ASN A 99 -10.42 5.96 7.43
C ASN A 99 -9.67 4.66 7.73
N PHE A 100 -10.21 3.49 7.34
CA PHE A 100 -9.53 2.22 7.48
C PHE A 100 -8.27 2.12 6.58
N GLN A 101 -8.14 2.93 5.55
CA GLN A 101 -6.94 2.96 4.71
C GLN A 101 -5.68 3.23 5.54
N TRP A 102 -5.76 4.05 6.59
CA TRP A 102 -4.67 4.29 7.53
C TRP A 102 -4.11 3.00 8.18
N PHE A 103 -4.88 1.92 8.18
CA PHE A 103 -4.39 0.65 8.71
C PHE A 103 -3.24 0.06 7.88
N LYS A 104 -3.06 0.48 6.62
CA LYS A 104 -1.95 0.08 5.74
C LYS A 104 -0.57 0.44 6.29
N ILE A 105 -0.44 1.49 7.10
CA ILE A 105 0.86 1.83 7.70
C ILE A 105 1.43 0.69 8.55
N ASN A 106 0.58 -0.24 9.00
CA ASN A 106 1.02 -1.46 9.70
C ASN A 106 1.78 -2.45 8.79
N LEU A 107 1.83 -2.23 7.48
CA LEU A 107 2.74 -2.94 6.59
C LEU A 107 4.21 -2.70 6.96
N PHE A 108 4.49 -1.58 7.63
CA PHE A 108 5.82 -1.21 8.15
C PHE A 108 6.00 -1.55 9.64
N ASN A 109 5.17 -2.44 10.20
CA ASN A 109 5.33 -2.92 11.56
C ASN A 109 6.41 -4.01 11.64
N GLU A 110 7.20 -4.04 12.72
CA GLU A 110 8.30 -5.00 12.92
C GLU A 110 7.88 -6.47 12.79
N VAL A 111 6.62 -6.80 13.05
CA VAL A 111 6.09 -8.17 12.86
C VAL A 111 6.23 -8.65 11.41
N MET A 112 6.30 -7.74 10.45
CA MET A 112 6.49 -8.07 9.03
C MET A 112 7.90 -8.58 8.74
N LYS A 113 8.87 -8.36 9.63
CA LYS A 113 10.26 -8.86 9.51
C LYS A 113 10.39 -10.38 9.64
N GLU A 114 9.30 -11.09 9.92
CA GLU A 114 9.28 -12.55 9.78
C GLU A 114 9.54 -13.02 8.34
N TRP A 115 9.29 -12.15 7.35
CA TRP A 115 9.56 -12.40 5.93
C TRP A 115 10.66 -11.47 5.42
N LYS A 116 11.46 -11.96 4.47
CA LYS A 116 12.52 -11.17 3.86
C LYS A 116 11.95 -10.04 3.00
N THR A 117 10.97 -10.36 2.17
CA THR A 117 10.32 -9.38 1.30
C THR A 117 8.81 -9.50 1.35
N ILE A 118 8.13 -8.36 1.22
CA ILE A 118 6.67 -8.28 1.20
C ILE A 118 6.20 -7.64 -0.09
N LEU A 119 5.32 -8.33 -0.80
CA LEU A 119 4.52 -7.74 -1.86
C LEU A 119 3.12 -7.47 -1.31
N TYR A 120 2.83 -6.21 -1.01
CA TYR A 120 1.47 -5.80 -0.66
C TYR A 120 0.63 -5.57 -1.91
N LEU A 121 -0.59 -6.09 -1.89
CA LEU A 121 -1.61 -5.87 -2.91
C LEU A 121 -2.93 -5.46 -2.27
N ASP A 122 -3.57 -4.41 -2.78
CA ASP A 122 -4.95 -4.11 -2.37
C ASP A 122 -5.84 -5.30 -2.70
N ILE A 123 -6.59 -5.77 -1.70
CA ILE A 123 -7.39 -7.01 -1.79
C ILE A 123 -8.50 -6.99 -2.87
N ASN A 124 -8.84 -5.81 -3.38
CA ASN A 124 -9.78 -5.63 -4.47
C ASN A 124 -9.11 -5.51 -5.86
N LEU A 125 -7.80 -5.75 -5.94
CA LEU A 125 -7.11 -5.90 -7.21
C LEU A 125 -7.52 -7.18 -7.92
N THR A 126 -7.59 -7.13 -9.24
CA THR A 126 -7.73 -8.31 -10.08
C THR A 126 -6.37 -8.63 -10.69
N ILE A 127 -5.89 -9.85 -10.47
CA ILE A 127 -4.64 -10.34 -11.03
C ILE A 127 -4.96 -11.06 -12.34
N HIS A 128 -4.40 -10.57 -13.44
CA HIS A 128 -4.69 -11.10 -14.78
C HIS A 128 -3.62 -12.06 -15.30
N HIS A 129 -2.39 -11.97 -14.79
CA HIS A 129 -1.25 -12.74 -15.27
C HIS A 129 -0.34 -13.17 -14.14
N ASP A 130 0.58 -14.06 -14.43
CA ASP A 130 1.66 -14.48 -13.56
C ASP A 130 2.40 -13.27 -12.99
N ILE A 131 2.54 -13.23 -11.65
CA ILE A 131 3.18 -12.14 -10.94
C ILE A 131 4.62 -12.48 -10.53
N SER A 132 5.14 -13.63 -10.90
CA SER A 132 6.48 -14.09 -10.49
C SER A 132 7.59 -13.13 -10.92
N GLY A 133 7.44 -12.47 -12.06
CA GLY A 133 8.38 -11.46 -12.51
C GLY A 133 8.62 -10.30 -11.55
N ILE A 134 7.63 -9.97 -10.69
CA ILE A 134 7.82 -8.94 -9.65
C ILE A 134 8.91 -9.36 -8.66
N PHE A 135 8.96 -10.65 -8.34
CA PHE A 135 9.89 -11.14 -7.32
C PHE A 135 11.34 -11.09 -7.78
N ASN A 136 11.58 -10.95 -9.10
CA ASN A 136 12.91 -10.76 -9.68
C ASN A 136 13.43 -9.31 -9.55
N LEU A 137 12.60 -8.36 -9.11
CA LEU A 137 13.00 -6.95 -9.03
C LEU A 137 13.93 -6.61 -7.86
N GLU A 138 14.13 -7.51 -6.93
CA GLU A 138 15.02 -7.35 -5.76
C GLU A 138 14.95 -5.96 -5.11
N PRO A 139 14.03 -5.74 -4.16
CA PRO A 139 13.82 -4.44 -3.55
C PRO A 139 14.87 -4.09 -2.48
N SER A 140 16.15 -4.37 -2.73
CA SER A 140 17.24 -4.22 -1.76
C SER A 140 17.23 -2.86 -1.06
N ASN A 141 16.89 -2.85 0.23
CA ASN A 141 16.81 -1.66 1.09
C ASN A 141 15.96 -0.51 0.49
N CYS A 142 14.93 -0.82 -0.28
CA CYS A 142 14.03 0.20 -0.83
C CYS A 142 12.58 -0.28 -0.95
N LEU A 143 11.68 0.67 -1.12
CA LEU A 143 10.29 0.46 -1.48
C LEU A 143 10.14 0.57 -2.99
N LEU A 144 9.60 -0.46 -3.61
CA LEU A 144 9.17 -0.45 -5.00
C LEU A 144 7.66 -0.20 -5.06
N ALA A 145 7.26 0.78 -5.83
CA ALA A 145 5.85 1.08 -6.07
C ALA A 145 5.67 1.69 -7.47
N LYS A 146 4.43 1.84 -7.91
CA LYS A 146 4.10 2.41 -9.22
C LYS A 146 3.59 3.83 -9.10
N ALA A 147 4.16 4.74 -9.88
CA ALA A 147 3.64 6.10 -9.98
C ALA A 147 2.18 6.11 -10.46
N ASP A 148 1.36 6.97 -9.88
CA ASP A 148 -0.08 7.04 -10.23
C ASP A 148 -0.31 7.67 -11.60
N GLY A 149 0.56 8.54 -12.04
CA GLY A 149 0.48 9.24 -13.32
C GLY A 149 0.90 8.44 -14.56
N TYR A 150 1.21 7.14 -14.40
CA TYR A 150 1.58 6.30 -15.54
C TYR A 150 0.46 6.27 -16.62
N PRO A 151 0.77 6.33 -17.92
CA PRO A 151 2.13 6.36 -18.50
C PRO A 151 2.76 7.75 -18.65
N GLU A 152 2.01 8.84 -18.43
CA GLU A 152 2.48 10.20 -18.66
C GLU A 152 3.34 10.75 -17.52
N TYR A 153 3.31 10.14 -16.34
CA TYR A 153 3.99 10.58 -15.10
C TYR A 153 3.75 12.05 -14.74
N ASN A 154 2.51 12.52 -14.96
CA ASN A 154 2.13 13.93 -14.79
C ASN A 154 1.42 14.22 -13.47
N LYS A 155 1.36 13.26 -12.55
CA LYS A 155 0.71 13.43 -11.26
C LYS A 155 1.72 13.66 -10.15
N LYS A 156 1.80 14.91 -9.73
CA LYS A 156 2.75 15.37 -8.73
C LYS A 156 2.24 15.18 -7.29
N LEU A 157 3.18 15.12 -6.35
CA LEU A 157 2.89 14.89 -4.94
C LEU A 157 2.05 16.01 -4.33
N VAL A 158 2.16 17.23 -4.81
CA VAL A 158 1.33 18.38 -4.43
C VAL A 158 -0.17 18.05 -4.48
N SER A 159 -0.63 17.29 -5.47
CA SER A 159 -2.04 16.90 -5.62
C SER A 159 -2.58 15.98 -4.51
N GLN A 160 -1.73 15.52 -3.61
CA GLN A 160 -2.11 14.67 -2.48
C GLN A 160 -2.49 15.47 -1.23
N PHE A 161 -2.29 16.79 -1.23
CA PHE A 161 -2.46 17.66 -0.09
C PHE A 161 -3.43 18.79 -0.37
N ASP A 162 -4.08 19.28 0.70
CA ASP A 162 -5.00 20.41 0.67
C ASP A 162 -4.19 21.71 0.75
N ASP A 163 -4.10 22.43 -0.36
CA ASP A 163 -3.38 23.70 -0.50
C ASP A 163 -4.06 24.87 0.23
N SER A 164 -5.33 24.74 0.59
CA SER A 164 -6.06 25.72 1.42
C SER A 164 -5.80 25.58 2.92
N HIS A 165 -5.14 24.50 3.35
CA HIS A 165 -4.89 24.24 4.75
C HIS A 165 -3.78 25.11 5.33
N TYR A 166 -3.96 25.70 6.52
CA TYR A 166 -3.01 26.63 7.15
C TYR A 166 -1.58 26.10 7.37
N LEU A 167 -1.36 24.79 7.30
CA LEU A 167 -0.03 24.16 7.38
C LEU A 167 0.58 23.88 6.00
N TYR A 168 -0.09 24.23 4.90
CA TYR A 168 0.40 23.90 3.57
C TYR A 168 1.75 24.55 3.26
N ASP A 169 1.90 25.85 3.54
CA ASP A 169 3.19 26.57 3.34
C ASP A 169 4.33 25.91 4.14
N SER A 170 4.02 25.46 5.37
CA SER A 170 5.00 24.74 6.19
C SER A 170 5.36 23.38 5.61
N LEU A 171 4.43 22.67 4.98
CA LEU A 171 4.71 21.41 4.30
C LEU A 171 5.58 21.64 3.07
N GLU A 172 5.22 22.56 2.19
CA GLU A 172 5.93 22.90 0.96
C GLU A 172 7.36 23.40 1.23
N ASN A 173 7.58 24.19 2.29
CA ASN A 173 8.91 24.62 2.69
C ASN A 173 9.83 23.48 3.19
N ASN A 174 9.28 22.35 3.58
CA ASN A 174 10.04 21.21 4.10
C ASN A 174 10.15 20.04 3.14
N TYR A 175 9.32 19.98 2.08
CA TYR A 175 9.24 18.85 1.16
C TYR A 175 9.07 19.32 -0.28
N ASP A 176 9.77 18.65 -1.20
CA ASP A 176 9.53 18.83 -2.63
C ASP A 176 8.21 18.18 -3.01
N LEU A 177 7.20 18.99 -3.31
CA LEU A 177 5.87 18.52 -3.70
C LEU A 177 5.62 18.65 -5.21
N GLU A 178 6.25 19.66 -5.86
CA GLU A 178 5.97 20.04 -7.24
C GLU A 178 6.72 19.17 -8.25
N ASP A 179 7.96 18.81 -7.96
CA ASP A 179 8.81 18.05 -8.89
C ASP A 179 8.70 16.54 -8.71
N VAL A 180 8.20 16.08 -7.57
CA VAL A 180 8.09 14.66 -7.23
C VAL A 180 6.78 14.05 -7.72
N ASN A 181 6.87 12.96 -8.51
CA ASN A 181 5.70 12.15 -8.84
C ASN A 181 5.34 11.25 -7.67
N TYR A 182 4.06 11.23 -7.25
CA TYR A 182 3.65 10.32 -6.21
C TYR A 182 3.37 8.90 -6.73
N PHE A 183 3.56 7.92 -5.88
CA PHE A 183 3.20 6.54 -6.16
C PHE A 183 1.90 6.12 -5.45
N GLN A 184 1.24 5.13 -6.04
CA GLN A 184 0.04 4.51 -5.44
C GLN A 184 0.42 3.54 -4.32
N THR A 185 -0.31 3.59 -3.21
CA THR A 185 -0.13 2.67 -2.08
C THR A 185 -0.95 1.39 -2.18
N GLY A 186 -1.42 1.02 -3.33
CA GLY A 186 -2.15 -0.23 -3.44
C GLY A 186 -1.36 -1.39 -3.96
N LEU A 187 -0.14 -1.12 -4.39
CA LEU A 187 0.89 -2.11 -4.56
C LEU A 187 2.19 -1.54 -4.02
N LEU A 188 2.79 -2.26 -3.09
CA LEU A 188 4.09 -1.94 -2.50
C LEU A 188 4.90 -3.23 -2.45
N TYR A 189 6.11 -3.22 -3.01
CA TYR A 189 7.05 -4.34 -2.89
C TYR A 189 8.33 -3.86 -2.21
N TYR A 190 8.71 -4.48 -1.11
CA TYR A 190 9.82 -4.01 -0.32
C TYR A 190 10.56 -5.12 0.43
N ASP A 191 11.85 -4.90 0.67
CA ASP A 191 12.65 -5.66 1.60
C ASP A 191 12.34 -5.18 3.03
N THR A 192 12.07 -6.10 3.94
CA THR A 192 11.69 -5.77 5.32
C THR A 192 12.82 -5.17 6.14
N SER A 193 14.05 -5.14 5.63
CA SER A 193 15.16 -4.42 6.23
C SER A 193 14.93 -2.91 6.33
N ILE A 194 14.07 -2.34 5.46
CA ILE A 194 13.66 -0.92 5.56
C ILE A 194 12.84 -0.63 6.82
N ILE A 195 12.25 -1.65 7.44
CA ILE A 195 11.42 -1.48 8.64
C ILE A 195 12.33 -1.31 9.85
N HIS A 196 12.20 -0.23 10.58
CA HIS A 196 12.81 -0.02 11.88
C HIS A 196 11.77 0.09 13.00
N LYS A 197 12.20 -0.01 14.24
CA LYS A 197 11.35 -0.14 15.43
C LYS A 197 10.22 0.90 15.54
N ASN A 198 10.47 2.13 15.13
CA ASN A 198 9.53 3.24 15.30
C ASN A 198 8.85 3.67 14.01
N MET A 199 9.02 2.96 12.89
CA MET A 199 8.56 3.41 11.57
C MET A 199 7.06 3.67 11.50
N VAL A 200 6.23 2.83 12.10
CA VAL A 200 4.77 3.07 12.17
C VAL A 200 4.44 4.33 12.96
N GLN A 201 5.16 4.59 14.06
CA GLN A 201 4.96 5.79 14.86
C GLN A 201 5.42 7.03 14.11
N GLU A 202 6.53 6.97 13.41
CA GLU A 202 7.03 8.05 12.56
C GLU A 202 6.03 8.46 11.48
N ILE A 203 5.40 7.50 10.81
CA ILE A 203 4.33 7.79 9.86
C ILE A 203 3.13 8.46 10.55
N ILE A 204 2.77 8.02 11.76
CA ILE A 204 1.70 8.64 12.55
C ILE A 204 2.08 10.08 12.95
N ASP A 205 3.30 10.30 13.41
CA ASP A 205 3.79 11.61 13.84
C ASP A 205 3.85 12.59 12.65
N LEU A 206 4.26 12.13 11.48
CA LEU A 206 4.23 12.90 10.24
C LEU A 206 2.78 13.28 9.85
N ALA A 207 1.84 12.35 9.98
CA ALA A 207 0.42 12.61 9.74
C ALA A 207 -0.20 13.57 10.77
N ILE A 208 0.29 13.59 12.00
CA ILE A 208 -0.11 14.55 13.05
C ILE A 208 0.50 15.92 12.76
N LYS A 209 1.75 15.98 12.32
CA LYS A 209 2.44 17.21 11.97
C LYS A 209 1.80 17.90 10.76
N TYR A 210 1.41 17.10 9.75
CA TYR A 210 0.80 17.58 8.50
C TYR A 210 -0.54 16.88 8.22
N PRO A 211 -1.61 17.22 8.97
CA PRO A 211 -2.92 16.55 8.85
C PRO A 211 -3.74 17.08 7.67
N LEU A 212 -3.12 17.23 6.51
CA LEU A 212 -3.72 17.81 5.30
C LEU A 212 -3.67 16.86 4.07
N SER A 213 -3.44 15.57 4.28
CA SER A 213 -3.46 14.58 3.20
C SER A 213 -4.87 14.29 2.72
N LEU A 214 -5.18 14.62 1.46
CA LEU A 214 -6.46 14.34 0.79
C LEU A 214 -6.66 12.84 0.50
N THR A 215 -5.57 12.07 0.56
CA THR A 215 -5.55 10.65 0.16
C THR A 215 -5.26 9.70 1.33
N ASN A 216 -5.55 10.15 2.56
CA ASN A 216 -5.26 9.41 3.79
C ASN A 216 -3.76 9.08 3.93
N GLU A 217 -3.42 7.80 4.11
CA GLU A 217 -2.06 7.33 4.32
C GLU A 217 -1.14 7.53 3.09
N GLN A 218 -1.71 7.59 1.88
CA GLN A 218 -0.90 7.61 0.65
C GLN A 218 -0.03 8.86 0.55
N GLY A 219 -0.57 10.06 0.79
CA GLY A 219 0.21 11.29 0.78
C GLY A 219 1.35 11.24 1.80
N ILE A 220 1.07 10.79 3.01
CA ILE A 220 2.06 10.72 4.11
C ILE A 220 3.16 9.68 3.83
N ILE A 221 2.80 8.50 3.31
CA ILE A 221 3.79 7.48 2.92
C ILE A 221 4.68 8.02 1.78
N ASN A 222 4.11 8.74 0.83
CA ASN A 222 4.89 9.38 -0.23
C ASN A 222 5.86 10.43 0.32
N LEU A 223 5.46 11.29 1.26
CA LEU A 223 6.37 12.23 1.92
C LEU A 223 7.57 11.50 2.52
N LEU A 224 7.33 10.43 3.27
CA LEU A 224 8.36 9.66 3.94
C LEU A 224 9.37 9.06 2.95
N PHE A 225 8.88 8.45 1.86
CA PHE A 225 9.75 7.69 0.94
C PHE A 225 10.36 8.51 -0.18
N GLN A 226 9.81 9.68 -0.50
CA GLN A 226 10.29 10.52 -1.61
C GLN A 226 11.24 11.62 -1.15
N ASN A 227 11.06 12.15 0.06
CA ASN A 227 11.77 13.31 0.55
C ASN A 227 12.70 13.02 1.74
N ASP A 228 12.44 11.96 2.50
CA ASP A 228 13.25 11.57 3.64
C ASP A 228 14.35 10.57 3.25
N CYS A 229 15.07 10.04 4.23
CA CYS A 229 16.18 9.10 4.01
C CYS A 229 15.77 7.74 3.45
N TYR A 230 14.49 7.46 3.30
CA TYR A 230 13.98 6.19 2.78
C TYR A 230 14.05 6.16 1.27
N LYS A 231 14.47 5.01 0.73
CA LYS A 231 14.66 4.85 -0.70
C LYS A 231 13.37 4.35 -1.36
N TYR A 232 12.87 5.13 -2.31
CA TYR A 232 11.85 4.70 -3.25
C TYR A 232 12.46 4.39 -4.61
N ARG A 233 11.93 3.39 -5.29
CA ARG A 233 12.24 3.09 -6.68
C ARG A 233 10.96 2.73 -7.44
N GLN A 234 10.81 3.30 -8.63
CA GLN A 234 9.71 3.00 -9.54
C GLN A 234 9.77 1.53 -9.97
N ILE A 235 8.65 0.82 -9.95
CA ILE A 235 8.51 -0.48 -10.60
C ILE A 235 8.65 -0.28 -12.10
N PRO A 236 9.51 -1.06 -12.80
CA PRO A 236 9.67 -0.96 -14.24
C PRO A 236 8.34 -1.14 -14.99
N GLU A 237 8.21 -0.49 -16.12
CA GLU A 237 7.03 -0.62 -16.99
C GLU A 237 6.96 -1.99 -17.64
N ILE A 238 8.13 -2.54 -17.95
CA ILE A 238 8.27 -3.85 -18.57
C ILE A 238 9.02 -4.77 -17.62
N ILE A 239 8.44 -5.92 -17.32
CA ILE A 239 9.03 -6.99 -16.53
C ILE A 239 8.96 -8.27 -17.39
N ASP A 240 10.11 -8.93 -17.57
CA ASP A 240 10.22 -10.16 -18.38
C ASP A 240 9.60 -10.04 -19.79
N GLY A 241 9.82 -8.87 -20.44
CA GLY A 241 9.31 -8.58 -21.78
C GLY A 241 7.82 -8.30 -21.86
N ARG A 242 7.13 -8.17 -20.75
CA ARG A 242 5.70 -7.86 -20.69
C ARG A 242 5.45 -6.55 -20.00
N VAL A 243 4.48 -5.78 -20.49
CA VAL A 243 4.02 -4.57 -19.82
C VAL A 243 3.38 -4.97 -18.50
N PHE A 244 4.01 -4.55 -17.41
CA PHE A 244 3.58 -4.89 -16.07
C PHE A 244 2.48 -3.93 -15.63
N TYR A 245 1.27 -4.45 -15.51
CA TYR A 245 0.11 -3.66 -15.34
C TYR A 245 -0.76 -4.13 -14.18
N TYR A 246 -1.14 -3.18 -13.30
CA TYR A 246 -2.11 -3.42 -12.24
C TYR A 246 -3.43 -2.81 -12.60
N TYR A 247 -4.46 -3.62 -12.49
CA TYR A 247 -5.80 -3.15 -12.56
C TYR A 247 -6.42 -3.07 -11.21
N TRP A 248 -6.73 -1.87 -10.91
CA TRP A 248 -7.24 -1.45 -9.66
C TRP A 248 -8.68 -1.72 -9.51
N MET A 249 -9.40 -2.04 -10.47
CA MET A 249 -10.83 -2.11 -10.28
C MET A 249 -11.57 -2.89 -11.30
N ILE A 250 -12.45 -3.64 -10.78
CA ILE A 250 -13.68 -4.18 -11.27
C ILE A 250 -14.59 -3.14 -12.01
N LYS A 251 -14.09 -1.93 -12.35
CA LYS A 251 -14.90 -0.97 -13.12
C LYS A 251 -14.41 -0.90 -14.55
N ASP A 252 -15.32 -1.20 -15.46
CA ASP A 252 -15.11 -1.28 -16.91
C ASP A 252 -14.33 -0.12 -17.54
N GLN A 253 -14.40 1.07 -16.99
CA GLN A 253 -13.68 2.25 -17.48
C GLN A 253 -12.15 2.14 -17.37
N LYS A 254 -11.62 1.43 -16.38
CA LYS A 254 -10.17 1.25 -16.26
C LYS A 254 -9.62 0.12 -17.13
N ILE A 255 -10.43 -0.84 -17.49
CA ILE A 255 -10.05 -1.86 -18.47
C ILE A 255 -9.80 -1.22 -19.84
N SER A 256 -10.55 -0.18 -20.23
CA SER A 256 -10.34 0.51 -21.50
C SER A 256 -9.03 1.31 -21.55
N ILE A 257 -8.70 2.04 -20.48
CA ILE A 257 -7.42 2.76 -20.38
C ILE A 257 -6.25 1.79 -20.50
N THR A 258 -6.40 0.62 -19.95
CA THR A 258 -5.39 -0.42 -19.98
C THR A 258 -5.21 -1.08 -21.33
N LYS A 259 -6.29 -1.41 -22.01
CA LYS A 259 -6.18 -1.91 -23.39
C LYS A 259 -5.43 -0.90 -24.26
N GLN A 260 -5.73 0.40 -24.13
CA GLN A 260 -5.02 1.45 -24.85
C GLN A 260 -3.53 1.49 -24.57
N VAL A 261 -3.12 1.30 -23.32
CA VAL A 261 -1.69 1.30 -22.95
C VAL A 261 -0.99 0.02 -23.39
N VAL A 262 -1.62 -1.13 -23.23
CA VAL A 262 -1.07 -2.41 -23.76
C VAL A 262 -0.97 -2.37 -25.28
N GLU A 263 -1.91 -1.77 -25.97
CA GLU A 263 -1.86 -1.59 -27.43
C GLU A 263 -0.77 -0.61 -27.88
N LYS A 264 -0.47 0.42 -27.07
CA LYS A 264 0.60 1.38 -27.34
C LYS A 264 2.01 0.77 -27.28
N TYR A 265 2.19 -0.30 -26.52
CA TYR A 265 3.48 -0.96 -26.31
C TYR A 265 3.59 -2.36 -26.94
N LYS A 266 2.60 -2.76 -27.76
CA LYS A 266 2.69 -3.90 -28.66
C LYS A 266 3.40 -3.50 -29.95
#